data_f1f5a4fc1c28a599371471a82b73abb9
#
_entry.id   f1f5a4fc1c28a599371471a82b73abb9
#
_cell.length_a   1.000
_cell.length_b   1.000
_cell.length_c   1.000
_cell.angle_alpha   90.00
_cell.angle_beta   90.00
_cell.angle_gamma   90.00
#
_symmetry.space_group_name_H-M   'P 1'
#
loop_
_entity.id
_entity.type
_entity.pdbx_description
1 polymer ?
#
loop_
_entity_poly.entity_id
_entity_poly.type
_entity_poly.pdbx_seq_one_letter_code
_entity_poly.pdbx_strand_id
1 'polypeptide(L)'
;DGSATANGKNIYIKVTGTLSGNASLTMPASTSGGNANRVFFVEDATTRGGAGDSYTVTLLTTGASAANQVPLPEGATVLVYSRGSVPSTSLGMMEKGYTTETAASKTTYTAVPGDQIGVDTVANIVTINLPAGTIGDEVVIMDISASNGFGTNKCIVDPNGTEVIQGGSAGASVDLTTNNQSVTLFYTGATKGWQFKTNTA
;
A
#
# COMPACT_ATOMS: atom_id res chain seq x y z
N ASP A 1 -15.68 2.20 -20.20
CA ASP A 1 -14.49 2.13 -21.05
C ASP A 1 -13.98 3.56 -21.29
N GLY A 2 -13.20 4.07 -20.34
CA GLY A 2 -12.64 5.41 -20.38
C GLY A 2 -11.19 5.37 -20.87
N SER A 3 -10.97 5.29 -22.19
CA SER A 3 -9.66 5.53 -22.79
C SER A 3 -9.35 7.02 -22.72
N ALA A 4 -8.71 7.47 -21.64
CA ALA A 4 -8.15 8.81 -21.58
C ALA A 4 -6.80 8.83 -22.30
N THR A 5 -6.78 9.34 -23.51
CA THR A 5 -5.53 9.67 -24.21
C THR A 5 -4.96 10.92 -23.56
N ALA A 6 -4.03 10.76 -22.62
CA ALA A 6 -3.32 11.87 -22.03
C ALA A 6 -2.40 12.47 -23.10
N ASN A 7 -2.80 13.59 -23.67
CA ASN A 7 -1.92 14.46 -24.45
C ASN A 7 -0.81 14.94 -23.52
N GLY A 8 0.43 14.53 -23.67
CA GLY A 8 1.60 14.67 -22.82
C GLY A 8 1.92 16.06 -22.24
N LYS A 9 0.91 16.89 -22.01
CA LYS A 9 0.97 18.21 -21.40
C LYS A 9 0.39 18.27 -19.98
N ASN A 10 -0.42 17.30 -19.57
CA ASN A 10 -1.01 17.30 -18.23
C ASN A 10 -0.12 16.54 -17.27
N ILE A 11 0.33 17.23 -16.23
CA ILE A 11 1.13 16.66 -15.15
C ILE A 11 0.23 15.96 -14.10
N TYR A 12 -1.07 16.24 -14.12
CA TYR A 12 -2.03 15.72 -13.15
C TYR A 12 -3.10 14.89 -13.85
N ILE A 13 -3.31 13.68 -13.35
CA ILE A 13 -4.30 12.72 -13.83
C ILE A 13 -5.16 12.31 -12.61
N LYS A 14 -6.46 12.51 -12.72
CA LYS A 14 -7.42 12.06 -11.71
C LYS A 14 -8.21 10.88 -12.26
N VAL A 15 -8.12 9.72 -11.61
CA VAL A 15 -8.91 8.53 -11.94
C VAL A 15 -10.18 8.57 -11.11
N THR A 16 -11.35 8.53 -11.76
CA THR A 16 -12.65 8.66 -11.08
C THR A 16 -13.62 7.57 -11.56
N GLY A 17 -14.67 7.35 -10.80
CA GLY A 17 -15.76 6.43 -11.11
C GLY A 17 -15.87 5.30 -10.09
N THR A 18 -16.89 4.47 -10.24
CA THR A 18 -17.09 3.28 -9.40
C THR A 18 -16.51 2.07 -10.10
N LEU A 19 -15.60 1.36 -9.43
CA LEU A 19 -15.00 0.15 -9.97
C LEU A 19 -15.99 -1.03 -9.83
N SER A 20 -16.15 -1.77 -10.90
CA SER A 20 -16.86 -3.06 -10.95
C SER A 20 -15.91 -4.24 -11.20
N GLY A 21 -14.59 -3.99 -11.18
CA GLY A 21 -13.52 -4.93 -11.40
C GLY A 21 -12.17 -4.21 -11.31
N ASN A 22 -11.07 -4.96 -11.40
CA ASN A 22 -9.73 -4.38 -11.46
C ASN A 22 -9.59 -3.51 -12.71
N ALA A 23 -9.03 -2.32 -12.56
CA ALA A 23 -8.80 -1.37 -13.63
C ALA A 23 -7.31 -1.13 -13.85
N SER A 24 -6.93 -0.73 -15.05
CA SER A 24 -5.56 -0.38 -15.39
C SER A 24 -5.49 0.98 -16.06
N LEU A 25 -4.54 1.80 -15.65
CA LEU A 25 -4.20 3.06 -16.30
C LEU A 25 -2.85 2.89 -17.00
N THR A 26 -2.85 2.90 -18.33
CA THR A 26 -1.61 2.86 -19.10
C THR A 26 -1.03 4.27 -19.23
N MET A 27 0.12 4.45 -18.60
CA MET A 27 0.88 5.70 -18.68
C MET A 27 1.60 5.78 -20.03
N PRO A 28 1.71 6.97 -20.63
CA PRO A 28 2.43 7.14 -21.89
C PRO A 28 3.88 6.69 -21.73
N ALA A 29 4.29 5.70 -22.53
CA ALA A 29 5.69 5.38 -22.68
C ALA A 29 6.36 6.43 -23.58
N SER A 30 7.65 6.65 -23.38
CA SER A 30 8.45 7.41 -24.34
C SER A 30 8.48 6.68 -25.67
N THR A 31 7.72 7.14 -26.66
CA THR A 31 7.77 6.58 -28.01
C THR A 31 8.99 7.11 -28.74
N SER A 32 9.76 6.21 -29.35
CA SER A 32 10.79 6.47 -30.37
C SER A 32 11.95 7.36 -29.94
N GLY A 33 13.00 6.78 -29.39
CA GLY A 33 14.36 7.33 -29.45
C GLY A 33 14.70 8.55 -28.58
N GLY A 34 13.75 9.08 -27.81
CA GLY A 34 14.00 10.19 -26.90
C GLY A 34 13.84 9.74 -25.44
N ASN A 35 14.88 9.93 -24.63
CA ASN A 35 14.86 9.73 -23.17
C ASN A 35 14.00 10.77 -22.46
N ALA A 36 12.73 10.91 -22.84
CA ALA A 36 11.83 11.83 -22.17
C ALA A 36 11.36 11.20 -20.85
N ASN A 37 12.11 11.46 -19.79
CA ASN A 37 11.62 11.24 -18.44
C ASN A 37 10.37 12.11 -18.23
N ARG A 38 9.25 11.49 -17.88
CA ARG A 38 8.00 12.21 -17.61
C ARG A 38 7.60 11.98 -16.17
N VAL A 39 7.09 13.04 -15.57
CA VAL A 39 6.59 13.05 -14.20
C VAL A 39 5.10 13.34 -14.26
N PHE A 40 4.32 12.58 -13.51
CA PHE A 40 2.88 12.75 -13.39
C PHE A 40 2.47 12.69 -11.93
N PHE A 41 1.47 13.48 -11.55
CA PHE A 41 0.69 13.26 -10.34
C PHE A 41 -0.54 12.45 -10.75
N VAL A 42 -0.76 11.33 -10.11
CA VAL A 42 -1.93 10.47 -10.36
C VAL A 42 -2.71 10.32 -9.07
N GLU A 43 -3.95 10.79 -9.08
CA GLU A 43 -4.90 10.66 -7.96
C GLU A 43 -5.87 9.51 -8.24
N ASP A 44 -6.01 8.60 -7.28
CA ASP A 44 -7.10 7.65 -7.25
C ASP A 44 -8.28 8.20 -6.47
N ALA A 45 -9.26 8.72 -7.19
CA ALA A 45 -10.54 9.17 -6.65
C ALA A 45 -11.67 8.23 -7.08
N THR A 46 -11.35 6.94 -7.28
CA THR A 46 -12.37 5.93 -7.59
C THR A 46 -13.11 5.52 -6.31
N THR A 47 -14.35 5.09 -6.48
CA THR A 47 -15.08 4.39 -5.43
C THR A 47 -14.92 2.89 -5.70
N ARG A 48 -14.44 2.15 -4.71
CA ARG A 48 -14.43 0.68 -4.80
C ARG A 48 -15.87 0.20 -4.71
N GLY A 49 -16.20 -0.89 -5.40
CA GLY A 49 -17.53 -1.48 -5.39
C GLY A 49 -18.05 -1.81 -3.99
N GLY A 50 -19.11 -2.59 -3.85
CA GLY A 50 -19.73 -2.87 -2.56
C GLY A 50 -18.80 -3.45 -1.48
N ALA A 51 -19.29 -3.52 -0.26
CA ALA A 51 -18.56 -4.03 0.90
C ALA A 51 -17.94 -5.42 0.60
N GLY A 52 -16.62 -5.51 0.65
CA GLY A 52 -15.86 -6.72 0.37
C GLY A 52 -15.14 -6.76 -0.98
N ASP A 53 -15.34 -5.78 -1.85
CA ASP A 53 -14.67 -5.73 -3.15
C ASP A 53 -13.24 -5.18 -3.01
N SER A 54 -12.27 -6.01 -3.37
CA SER A 54 -10.83 -5.67 -3.34
C SER A 54 -10.34 -5.20 -4.73
N TYR A 55 -11.14 -4.43 -5.46
CA TYR A 55 -10.72 -3.94 -6.77
C TYR A 55 -9.55 -2.98 -6.66
N THR A 56 -8.65 -3.04 -7.63
CA THR A 56 -7.45 -2.22 -7.68
C THR A 56 -7.39 -1.40 -8.96
N VAL A 57 -6.80 -0.21 -8.87
CA VAL A 57 -6.31 0.52 -10.03
C VAL A 57 -4.82 0.25 -10.13
N THR A 58 -4.36 -0.21 -11.29
CA THR A 58 -2.95 -0.54 -11.51
C THR A 58 -2.37 0.37 -12.58
N LEU A 59 -1.24 1.00 -12.28
CA LEU A 59 -0.51 1.80 -13.25
C LEU A 59 0.41 0.90 -14.06
N LEU A 60 0.35 1.05 -15.38
CA LEU A 60 1.16 0.31 -16.35
C LEU A 60 1.91 1.29 -17.25
N THR A 61 2.97 0.81 -17.90
CA THR A 61 3.49 1.45 -19.12
C THR A 61 3.27 0.51 -20.30
N THR A 62 3.20 1.05 -21.51
CA THR A 62 3.02 0.22 -22.73
C THR A 62 4.13 -0.83 -22.81
N GLY A 63 3.75 -2.10 -22.90
CA GLY A 63 4.70 -3.24 -22.93
C GLY A 63 5.23 -3.66 -21.55
N ALA A 64 4.68 -3.13 -20.44
CA ALA A 64 5.06 -3.54 -19.11
C ALA A 64 4.73 -5.00 -18.84
N SER A 65 5.70 -5.76 -18.31
CA SER A 65 5.44 -7.08 -17.73
C SER A 65 4.70 -6.93 -16.38
N ALA A 66 4.09 -8.01 -15.89
CA ALA A 66 3.42 -8.01 -14.59
C ALA A 66 4.32 -7.54 -13.42
N ALA A 67 5.63 -7.76 -13.52
CA ALA A 67 6.61 -7.32 -12.51
C ALA A 67 6.80 -5.79 -12.45
N ASN A 68 6.33 -5.06 -13.46
CA ASN A 68 6.49 -3.61 -13.55
C ASN A 68 5.14 -2.87 -13.42
N GLN A 69 4.18 -3.51 -12.82
CA GLN A 69 2.88 -2.94 -12.52
C GLN A 69 2.89 -2.38 -11.10
N VAL A 70 2.29 -1.21 -10.94
CA VAL A 70 2.24 -0.55 -9.63
C VAL A 70 0.78 -0.32 -9.27
N PRO A 71 0.30 -0.94 -8.18
CA PRO A 71 -1.03 -0.65 -7.67
C PRO A 71 -1.10 0.79 -7.18
N LEU A 72 -2.17 1.48 -7.53
CA LEU A 72 -2.49 2.80 -7.03
C LEU A 72 -3.34 2.65 -5.77
N PRO A 73 -2.87 3.11 -4.61
CA PRO A 73 -3.66 3.02 -3.38
C PRO A 73 -4.93 3.86 -3.48
N GLU A 74 -6.02 3.35 -2.92
CA GLU A 74 -7.30 4.06 -2.90
C GLU A 74 -7.18 5.39 -2.16
N GLY A 75 -7.72 6.45 -2.75
CA GLY A 75 -7.68 7.80 -2.19
C GLY A 75 -6.31 8.48 -2.22
N ALA A 76 -5.27 7.83 -2.74
CA ALA A 76 -3.93 8.39 -2.74
C ALA A 76 -3.66 9.24 -4.00
N THR A 77 -2.80 10.24 -3.82
CA THR A 77 -2.14 10.95 -4.91
C THR A 77 -0.68 10.53 -4.96
N VAL A 78 -0.24 9.97 -6.07
CA VAL A 78 1.12 9.46 -6.23
C VAL A 78 1.89 10.25 -7.28
N LEU A 79 3.18 10.42 -7.05
CA LEU A 79 4.11 10.93 -8.05
C LEU A 79 4.64 9.75 -8.86
N VAL A 80 4.36 9.74 -10.15
CA VAL A 80 4.80 8.70 -11.09
C VAL A 80 5.83 9.30 -12.04
N TYR A 81 6.93 8.61 -12.25
CA TYR A 81 7.84 8.97 -13.32
C TYR A 81 8.11 7.76 -14.23
N SER A 82 8.18 8.01 -15.53
CA SER A 82 8.59 7.01 -16.52
C SER A 82 10.03 7.31 -16.98
N ARG A 83 10.87 6.27 -17.00
CA ARG A 83 12.28 6.39 -17.39
C ARG A 83 12.56 5.50 -18.60
N GLY A 84 12.68 6.14 -19.77
CA GLY A 84 13.08 5.43 -21.00
C GLY A 84 12.06 4.40 -21.48
N SER A 85 12.54 3.44 -22.28
CA SER A 85 11.74 2.33 -22.83
C SER A 85 11.52 1.18 -21.86
N VAL A 86 12.13 1.23 -20.69
CA VAL A 86 11.93 0.24 -19.62
C VAL A 86 11.08 0.93 -18.54
N PRO A 87 9.92 0.35 -18.19
CA PRO A 87 9.10 0.89 -17.12
C PRO A 87 9.81 0.71 -15.78
N SER A 88 10.63 1.67 -15.43
CA SER A 88 11.12 1.86 -14.06
C SER A 88 10.17 2.82 -13.39
N THR A 89 9.08 2.33 -12.90
CA THR A 89 8.19 3.10 -12.04
C THR A 89 8.72 3.02 -10.62
N SER A 90 9.50 4.00 -10.20
CA SER A 90 9.61 4.27 -8.78
C SER A 90 8.44 5.16 -8.42
N LEU A 91 7.43 4.58 -7.85
CA LEU A 91 6.35 5.34 -7.21
C LEU A 91 6.87 5.85 -5.89
N GLY A 92 7.31 7.11 -5.87
CA GLY A 92 7.37 7.85 -4.62
C GLY A 92 5.94 8.24 -4.26
N MET A 93 5.36 7.64 -3.23
CA MET A 93 4.10 8.15 -2.69
C MET A 93 4.37 9.49 -2.02
N MET A 94 3.72 10.55 -2.49
CA MET A 94 3.81 11.87 -1.85
C MET A 94 2.94 11.97 -0.61
N GLU A 95 1.92 11.14 -0.52
CA GLU A 95 1.08 10.99 0.66
C GLU A 95 1.06 9.52 1.08
N LYS A 96 1.25 9.29 2.36
CA LYS A 96 1.06 7.96 2.94
C LYS A 96 -0.44 7.67 2.94
N GLY A 97 -0.85 6.62 2.28
CA GLY A 97 -2.24 6.19 2.26
C GLY A 97 -2.73 5.86 3.67
N TYR A 98 -3.91 6.38 4.05
CA TYR A 98 -4.59 5.94 5.25
C TYR A 98 -5.70 4.97 4.85
N THR A 99 -5.72 3.81 5.46
CA THR A 99 -6.79 2.83 5.29
C THR A 99 -7.32 2.37 6.65
N THR A 100 -8.57 1.93 6.67
CA THR A 100 -9.18 1.36 7.88
C THR A 100 -9.54 -0.10 7.63
N GLU A 101 -9.09 -0.98 8.53
CA GLU A 101 -9.48 -2.39 8.54
C GLU A 101 -10.33 -2.68 9.76
N THR A 102 -11.58 -3.09 9.53
CA THR A 102 -12.51 -3.44 10.58
C THR A 102 -12.75 -4.94 10.61
N ALA A 103 -12.56 -5.56 11.75
CA ALA A 103 -12.74 -7.00 11.93
C ALA A 103 -14.16 -7.52 11.63
N ALA A 104 -15.14 -6.63 11.56
CA ALA A 104 -16.52 -7.02 11.19
C ALA A 104 -16.63 -7.46 9.72
N SER A 105 -15.73 -6.97 8.84
CA SER A 105 -15.77 -7.23 7.40
C SER A 105 -14.53 -7.95 6.88
N LYS A 106 -13.37 -7.81 7.54
CA LYS A 106 -12.10 -8.32 7.05
C LYS A 106 -11.14 -8.60 8.21
N THR A 107 -10.63 -9.81 8.27
CA THR A 107 -9.71 -10.26 9.34
C THR A 107 -8.25 -10.30 8.92
N THR A 108 -7.95 -9.97 7.67
CA THR A 108 -6.59 -9.98 7.13
C THR A 108 -6.40 -8.85 6.13
N TYR A 109 -5.33 -8.08 6.29
CA TYR A 109 -4.91 -7.03 5.37
C TYR A 109 -3.46 -7.25 4.96
N THR A 110 -3.15 -7.09 3.68
CA THR A 110 -1.76 -7.11 3.19
C THR A 110 -1.31 -5.67 2.95
N ALA A 111 -0.39 -5.23 3.79
CA ALA A 111 0.15 -3.88 3.73
C ALA A 111 1.08 -3.68 2.53
N VAL A 112 1.17 -2.45 2.08
CA VAL A 112 2.19 -1.99 1.14
C VAL A 112 3.09 -0.96 1.81
N PRO A 113 4.34 -0.76 1.34
CA PRO A 113 5.24 0.25 1.91
C PRO A 113 4.60 1.65 1.91
N GLY A 114 4.63 2.32 3.04
CA GLY A 114 4.06 3.65 3.23
C GLY A 114 2.64 3.67 3.81
N ASP A 115 1.99 2.52 3.98
CA ASP A 115 0.65 2.44 4.56
C ASP A 115 0.57 2.99 5.98
N GLN A 116 -0.52 3.67 6.25
CA GLN A 116 -0.99 4.03 7.60
C GLN A 116 -2.34 3.33 7.81
N ILE A 117 -2.36 2.34 8.69
CA ILE A 117 -3.49 1.42 8.84
C ILE A 117 -4.15 1.66 10.20
N GLY A 118 -5.39 2.14 10.18
CA GLY A 118 -6.25 2.14 11.35
C GLY A 118 -6.96 0.79 11.46
N VAL A 119 -6.75 0.07 12.55
CA VAL A 119 -7.29 -1.28 12.76
C VAL A 119 -8.31 -1.28 13.88
N ASP A 120 -9.52 -1.72 13.59
CA ASP A 120 -10.57 -1.96 14.57
C ASP A 120 -10.74 -3.46 14.80
N THR A 121 -10.35 -3.91 15.99
CA THR A 121 -10.41 -5.33 16.38
C THR A 121 -11.58 -5.65 17.32
N VAL A 122 -12.55 -4.75 17.50
CA VAL A 122 -13.68 -4.99 18.44
C VAL A 122 -14.38 -6.31 18.17
N ALA A 123 -14.59 -6.69 16.92
CA ALA A 123 -15.33 -7.90 16.57
C ALA A 123 -14.45 -9.18 16.51
N ASN A 124 -13.20 -9.08 16.08
CA ASN A 124 -12.30 -10.22 15.89
C ASN A 124 -10.83 -9.78 15.87
N ILE A 125 -9.93 -10.76 15.94
CA ILE A 125 -8.50 -10.59 15.65
C ILE A 125 -8.31 -10.16 14.19
N VAL A 126 -7.44 -9.19 13.95
CA VAL A 126 -7.02 -8.77 12.62
C VAL A 126 -5.54 -9.08 12.43
N THR A 127 -5.18 -9.63 11.27
CA THR A 127 -3.80 -9.89 10.88
C THR A 127 -3.38 -8.90 9.80
N ILE A 128 -2.27 -8.20 10.03
CA ILE A 128 -1.60 -7.33 9.06
C ILE A 128 -0.38 -8.07 8.52
N ASN A 129 -0.45 -8.49 7.26
CA ASN A 129 0.70 -9.07 6.56
C ASN A 129 1.59 -7.95 6.06
N LEU A 130 2.83 -7.92 6.51
CA LEU A 130 3.82 -6.94 6.02
C LEU A 130 4.26 -7.25 4.58
N PRO A 131 4.60 -6.24 3.79
CA PRO A 131 5.16 -6.46 2.46
C PRO A 131 6.56 -7.08 2.54
N ALA A 132 7.06 -7.64 1.43
CA ALA A 132 8.48 -7.96 1.30
C ALA A 132 9.30 -6.68 1.48
N GLY A 133 10.15 -6.64 2.50
CA GLY A 133 10.81 -5.43 2.95
C GLY A 133 11.98 -4.99 2.07
N THR A 134 11.99 -3.71 1.71
CA THR A 134 13.15 -3.02 1.16
C THR A 134 13.66 -2.02 2.20
N ILE A 135 14.98 -1.87 2.34
CA ILE A 135 15.56 -0.93 3.32
C ILE A 135 14.96 0.46 3.14
N GLY A 136 14.35 0.98 4.20
CA GLY A 136 13.67 2.26 4.20
C GLY A 136 12.15 2.19 4.13
N ASP A 137 11.57 1.02 3.87
CA ASP A 137 10.11 0.84 3.91
C ASP A 137 9.56 1.09 5.31
N GLU A 138 8.38 1.68 5.36
CA GLU A 138 7.69 2.02 6.60
C GLU A 138 6.23 1.60 6.51
N VAL A 139 5.69 1.05 7.60
CA VAL A 139 4.26 0.75 7.78
C VAL A 139 3.83 1.23 9.16
N VAL A 140 2.71 1.93 9.23
CA VAL A 140 2.12 2.40 10.50
C VAL A 140 0.84 1.61 10.76
N ILE A 141 0.69 1.12 11.99
CA ILE A 141 -0.51 0.41 12.45
C ILE A 141 -1.01 1.10 13.71
N MET A 142 -2.30 1.43 13.76
CA MET A 142 -2.93 2.14 14.87
C MET A 142 -4.21 1.42 15.30
N ASP A 143 -4.38 1.24 16.60
CA ASP A 143 -5.68 0.83 17.16
C ASP A 143 -6.66 1.99 17.08
N ILE A 144 -7.72 1.81 16.28
CA ILE A 144 -8.83 2.78 16.16
C ILE A 144 -10.13 2.24 16.74
N SER A 145 -10.04 1.14 17.49
CA SER A 145 -11.20 0.49 18.10
C SER A 145 -11.92 1.43 19.07
N ALA A 146 -13.24 1.49 18.97
CA ALA A 146 -14.05 2.36 19.83
C ALA A 146 -14.04 1.91 21.30
N SER A 147 -13.76 0.63 21.57
CA SER A 147 -13.65 0.06 22.91
C SER A 147 -12.88 -1.28 22.87
N ASN A 148 -12.09 -1.56 23.91
CA ASN A 148 -11.46 -2.87 24.12
C ASN A 148 -10.72 -3.44 22.89
N GLY A 149 -10.06 -2.59 22.10
CA GLY A 149 -9.40 -2.96 20.85
C GLY A 149 -8.35 -4.07 20.99
N PHE A 150 -7.10 -3.74 20.77
CA PHE A 150 -5.99 -4.71 20.78
C PHE A 150 -5.83 -5.46 22.12
N GLY A 151 -6.30 -4.89 23.23
CA GLY A 151 -6.26 -5.52 24.55
C GLY A 151 -7.26 -6.69 24.68
N THR A 152 -8.30 -6.77 23.85
CA THR A 152 -9.27 -7.88 23.87
C THR A 152 -9.05 -8.81 22.68
N ASN A 153 -9.03 -8.27 21.48
CA ASN A 153 -8.73 -8.98 20.24
C ASN A 153 -7.48 -8.38 19.64
N LYS A 154 -6.36 -9.04 19.84
CA LYS A 154 -5.06 -8.57 19.36
C LYS A 154 -5.03 -8.24 17.86
N CYS A 155 -4.15 -7.34 17.45
CA CYS A 155 -3.71 -7.24 16.07
C CYS A 155 -2.43 -8.05 15.90
N ILE A 156 -2.41 -8.96 14.93
CA ILE A 156 -1.23 -9.76 14.59
C ILE A 156 -0.48 -9.06 13.46
N VAL A 157 0.82 -8.83 13.65
CA VAL A 157 1.71 -8.34 12.59
C VAL A 157 2.53 -9.51 12.08
N ASP A 158 2.31 -9.89 10.84
CA ASP A 158 2.92 -11.07 10.23
C ASP A 158 3.94 -10.66 9.17
N PRO A 159 5.22 -11.07 9.28
CA PRO A 159 6.25 -10.70 8.32
C PRO A 159 6.09 -11.47 7.01
N ASN A 160 6.66 -10.95 5.93
CA ASN A 160 6.65 -11.65 4.64
C ASN A 160 7.59 -12.87 4.68
N GLY A 161 7.04 -14.06 4.45
CA GLY A 161 7.79 -15.31 4.33
C GLY A 161 8.70 -15.60 5.53
N THR A 162 10.01 -15.56 5.34
CA THR A 162 11.01 -15.82 6.39
C THR A 162 11.65 -14.55 6.95
N GLU A 163 11.14 -13.38 6.63
CA GLU A 163 11.61 -12.14 7.21
C GLU A 163 11.42 -12.15 8.73
N VAL A 164 12.13 -11.27 9.41
CA VAL A 164 12.08 -11.19 10.87
C VAL A 164 11.52 -9.85 11.34
N ILE A 165 10.92 -9.84 12.52
CA ILE A 165 10.54 -8.61 13.22
C ILE A 165 11.46 -8.49 14.45
N GLN A 166 12.11 -7.34 14.60
CA GLN A 166 13.06 -7.03 15.68
C GLN A 166 14.22 -8.04 15.84
N GLY A 167 14.65 -8.67 14.75
CA GLY A 167 15.67 -9.70 14.78
C GLY A 167 15.25 -10.98 15.53
N GLY A 168 13.95 -11.22 15.61
CA GLY A 168 13.37 -12.44 16.18
C GLY A 168 13.54 -13.67 15.29
N SER A 169 12.72 -14.68 15.50
CA SER A 169 12.73 -15.88 14.67
C SER A 169 12.19 -15.62 13.27
N ALA A 170 12.74 -16.34 12.27
CA ALA A 170 12.29 -16.22 10.89
C ALA A 170 10.80 -16.56 10.75
N GLY A 171 10.04 -15.67 10.11
CA GLY A 171 8.61 -15.82 9.88
C GLY A 171 7.74 -15.71 11.15
N ALA A 172 8.31 -15.31 12.29
CA ALA A 172 7.53 -15.16 13.51
C ALA A 172 6.76 -13.83 13.53
N SER A 173 5.44 -13.92 13.71
CA SER A 173 4.57 -12.77 13.92
C SER A 173 4.77 -12.12 15.28
N VAL A 174 4.31 -10.86 15.40
CA VAL A 174 4.27 -10.12 16.66
C VAL A 174 2.83 -9.71 16.95
N ASP A 175 2.40 -9.88 18.19
CA ASP A 175 1.08 -9.49 18.66
C ASP A 175 1.10 -8.07 19.24
N LEU A 176 0.21 -7.22 18.76
CA LEU A 176 -0.11 -5.93 19.38
C LEU A 176 -1.33 -6.16 20.29
N THR A 177 -1.15 -5.95 21.59
CA THR A 177 -2.12 -6.37 22.64
C THR A 177 -2.53 -5.25 23.58
N THR A 178 -2.14 -4.02 23.30
CA THR A 178 -2.47 -2.87 24.17
C THR A 178 -3.49 -1.98 23.50
N ASN A 179 -4.54 -1.59 24.23
CA ASN A 179 -5.55 -0.65 23.72
C ASN A 179 -4.93 0.69 23.36
N ASN A 180 -5.40 1.28 22.28
CA ASN A 180 -4.90 2.54 21.70
C ASN A 180 -3.41 2.48 21.27
N GLN A 181 -2.87 1.29 21.08
CA GLN A 181 -1.49 1.12 20.64
C GLN A 181 -1.30 1.66 19.22
N SER A 182 -0.21 2.38 19.01
CA SER A 182 0.26 2.78 17.69
C SER A 182 1.71 2.36 17.51
N VAL A 183 2.00 1.71 16.39
CA VAL A 183 3.36 1.30 16.05
C VAL A 183 3.73 1.78 14.66
N THR A 184 4.98 2.21 14.51
CA THR A 184 5.60 2.44 13.22
C THR A 184 6.68 1.39 13.02
N LEU A 185 6.54 0.56 12.01
CA LEU A 185 7.53 -0.42 11.60
C LEU A 185 8.38 0.15 10.48
N PHE A 186 9.69 -0.10 10.56
CA PHE A 186 10.68 0.34 9.58
C PHE A 186 11.59 -0.82 9.20
N TYR A 187 11.75 -1.11 7.90
CA TYR A 187 12.59 -2.20 7.45
C TYR A 187 14.06 -1.79 7.36
N THR A 188 14.91 -2.51 8.09
CA THR A 188 16.34 -2.19 8.24
C THR A 188 17.27 -3.16 7.50
N GLY A 189 16.73 -4.17 6.85
CA GLY A 189 17.48 -5.21 6.13
C GLY A 189 17.31 -6.61 6.73
N ALA A 190 17.78 -7.63 6.04
CA ALA A 190 17.47 -9.02 6.32
C ALA A 190 17.84 -9.51 7.74
N THR A 191 18.91 -8.96 8.36
CA THR A 191 19.38 -9.41 9.68
C THR A 191 18.44 -9.02 10.82
N LYS A 192 17.90 -7.80 10.79
CA LYS A 192 17.02 -7.27 11.84
C LYS A 192 15.58 -7.17 11.37
N GLY A 193 15.37 -7.18 10.06
CA GLY A 193 14.05 -7.12 9.45
C GLY A 193 13.30 -5.82 9.74
N TRP A 194 12.05 -5.95 10.07
CA TRP A 194 11.18 -4.88 10.50
C TRP A 194 11.45 -4.50 11.95
N GLN A 195 11.73 -3.24 12.20
CA GLN A 195 11.99 -2.72 13.54
C GLN A 195 10.90 -1.75 13.96
N PHE A 196 10.50 -1.77 15.22
CA PHE A 196 9.64 -0.73 15.78
C PHE A 196 10.42 0.58 15.90
N LYS A 197 10.12 1.55 15.03
CA LYS A 197 10.62 2.91 15.12
C LYS A 197 9.95 3.68 16.26
N THR A 198 8.63 3.45 16.41
CA THR A 198 7.83 3.92 17.54
C THR A 198 6.90 2.81 18.00
N ASN A 199 6.64 2.74 19.28
CA ASN A 199 5.65 1.86 19.89
C ASN A 199 5.08 2.60 21.09
N THR A 200 3.89 3.17 20.93
CA THR A 200 3.16 3.87 21.97
C THR A 200 1.97 3.02 22.38
N ALA A 201 1.93 2.67 23.67
CA ALA A 201 0.87 1.89 24.30
C ALA A 201 0.34 2.63 25.52
#